data_65fea59b619c0255155bdc6d7b14979a
#
_entry.id   65fea59b619c0255155bdc6d7b14979a
#
_cell.length_a   1.000
_cell.length_b   1.000
_cell.length_c   1.000
_cell.angle_alpha   90.00
_cell.angle_beta   90.00
_cell.angle_gamma   90.00
#
_symmetry.space_group_name_H-M   'P 1'
#
loop_
_entity.id
_entity.type
_entity.pdbx_description
1 polymer ?
#
loop_
_entity_poly.entity_id
_entity_poly.type
_entity_poly.pdbx_seq_one_letter_code
_entity_poly.pdbx_strand_id
1 'polypeptide(L)'
;MSEEIESILEANALYHVYDSKAEDGNVVALRGLHVKVKPGEAVAIVGPSGSGKSTLLKCLGGLMKPSAGNVSLDGKNMTRLTGQELILLRQKTVSFIFQEGNLLPHLSALDNVAQPLRHQKVSPKEAKRRAQELLDELGIGHRAKGLPSTLSGGE
;
A
#
# COMPACT_ATOMS: atom_id res chain seq x y z
N MET A 1 31.48 -6.79 -6.56
CA MET A 1 30.43 -7.80 -6.76
C MET A 1 29.15 -7.23 -6.18
N SER A 2 28.25 -6.74 -7.02
CA SER A 2 26.89 -6.36 -6.58
C SER A 2 26.18 -7.67 -6.24
N GLU A 3 25.80 -7.86 -4.97
CA GLU A 3 24.88 -8.94 -4.60
C GLU A 3 23.61 -8.78 -5.44
N GLU A 4 23.34 -9.73 -6.33
CA GLU A 4 22.05 -9.78 -7.00
C GLU A 4 20.97 -9.88 -5.92
N ILE A 5 20.09 -8.89 -5.85
CA ILE A 5 18.93 -8.91 -4.96
C ILE A 5 18.02 -10.04 -5.44
N GLU A 6 18.11 -11.19 -4.80
CA GLU A 6 17.36 -12.41 -5.16
C GLU A 6 15.83 -12.18 -5.03
N SER A 7 15.41 -11.30 -4.11
CA SER A 7 14.01 -10.91 -3.92
C SER A 7 13.91 -9.47 -3.44
N ILE A 8 12.98 -8.68 -4.01
CA ILE A 8 12.69 -7.32 -3.54
C ILE A 8 11.76 -7.33 -2.32
N LEU A 9 10.87 -8.31 -2.25
CA LEU A 9 9.95 -8.52 -1.13
C LEU A 9 10.01 -9.97 -0.68
N GLU A 10 10.16 -10.19 0.62
CA GLU A 10 10.18 -11.52 1.20
C GLU A 10 9.38 -11.55 2.51
N ALA A 11 8.50 -12.52 2.64
CA ALA A 11 7.80 -12.83 3.88
C ALA A 11 8.12 -14.25 4.31
N ASN A 12 8.46 -14.42 5.58
CA ASN A 12 8.83 -15.71 6.17
C ASN A 12 7.99 -16.02 7.40
N ALA A 13 7.38 -17.22 7.38
CA ALA A 13 6.55 -17.76 8.45
C ALA A 13 5.52 -16.73 8.97
N LEU A 14 4.78 -16.10 8.03
CA LEU A 14 3.90 -14.98 8.34
C LEU A 14 2.61 -15.47 8.97
N TYR A 15 2.37 -15.07 10.20
CA TYR A 15 1.11 -15.31 10.94
C TYR A 15 0.42 -13.99 11.24
N HIS A 16 -0.91 -14.01 11.16
CA HIS A 16 -1.72 -12.91 11.68
C HIS A 16 -3.00 -13.44 12.30
N VAL A 17 -3.25 -13.00 13.52
CA VAL A 17 -4.42 -13.35 14.32
C VAL A 17 -5.15 -12.06 14.64
N TYR A 18 -6.43 -12.01 14.35
CA TYR A 18 -7.32 -10.95 14.82
C TYR A 18 -7.90 -11.35 16.17
N ASP A 19 -7.68 -10.51 17.18
CA ASP A 19 -8.31 -10.69 18.47
C ASP A 19 -9.80 -10.38 18.36
N SER A 20 -10.64 -11.35 18.63
CA SER A 20 -12.08 -11.17 18.71
C SER A 20 -12.50 -11.05 20.18
N LYS A 21 -13.27 -10.01 20.50
CA LYS A 21 -13.93 -9.88 21.80
C LYS A 21 -15.26 -10.66 21.86
N ALA A 22 -15.67 -11.27 20.74
CA ALA A 22 -16.85 -12.09 20.65
C ALA A 22 -16.60 -13.52 21.16
N GLU A 23 -17.64 -14.25 21.49
CA GLU A 23 -17.60 -15.63 21.99
C GLU A 23 -16.96 -16.61 21.01
N ASP A 24 -16.87 -16.25 19.72
CA ASP A 24 -16.30 -17.09 18.66
C ASP A 24 -14.76 -17.21 18.69
N GLY A 25 -14.08 -16.49 19.58
CA GLY A 25 -12.62 -16.54 19.75
C GLY A 25 -11.82 -15.85 18.66
N ASN A 26 -10.50 -16.01 18.70
CA ASN A 26 -9.57 -15.35 17.80
C ASN A 26 -9.60 -15.95 16.38
N VAL A 27 -9.53 -15.08 15.36
CA VAL A 27 -9.52 -15.47 13.95
C VAL A 27 -8.11 -15.48 13.41
N VAL A 28 -7.61 -16.67 13.04
CA VAL A 28 -6.29 -16.82 12.40
C VAL A 28 -6.42 -16.55 10.90
N ALA A 29 -6.04 -15.37 10.47
CA ALA A 29 -6.12 -14.94 9.07
C ALA A 29 -4.93 -15.39 8.22
N LEU A 30 -3.73 -15.47 8.79
CA LEU A 30 -2.52 -15.95 8.11
C LEU A 30 -1.88 -17.05 8.96
N ARG A 31 -1.43 -18.15 8.31
CA ARG A 31 -0.95 -19.37 8.98
C ARG A 31 0.40 -19.81 8.41
N GLY A 32 1.49 -19.11 8.77
CA GLY A 32 2.84 -19.50 8.40
C GLY A 32 3.17 -19.34 6.92
N LEU A 33 2.63 -18.29 6.26
CA LEU A 33 2.83 -18.06 4.84
C LEU A 33 4.26 -17.62 4.52
N HIS A 34 4.75 -18.08 3.37
CA HIS A 34 6.01 -17.66 2.77
C HIS A 34 5.71 -17.05 1.40
N VAL A 35 6.29 -15.89 1.13
CA VAL A 35 6.14 -15.19 -0.15
C VAL A 35 7.49 -14.61 -0.52
N LYS A 36 7.90 -14.77 -1.79
CA LYS A 36 9.05 -14.09 -2.37
C LYS A 36 8.60 -13.44 -3.67
N VAL A 37 9.01 -12.19 -3.89
CA VAL A 37 8.75 -11.44 -5.11
C VAL A 37 10.08 -10.90 -5.62
N LYS A 38 10.40 -11.17 -6.87
CA LYS A 38 11.62 -10.69 -7.54
C LYS A 38 11.42 -9.28 -8.09
N PRO A 39 12.50 -8.52 -8.31
CA PRO A 39 12.40 -7.26 -9.04
C PRO A 39 11.73 -7.44 -10.41
N GLY A 40 10.77 -6.57 -10.74
CA GLY A 40 10.03 -6.63 -12.00
C GLY A 40 8.96 -7.73 -12.10
N GLU A 41 8.77 -8.55 -11.06
CA GLU A 41 7.77 -9.61 -11.04
C GLU A 41 6.39 -9.07 -10.68
N ALA A 42 5.35 -9.56 -11.37
CA ALA A 42 3.95 -9.36 -11.02
C ALA A 42 3.38 -10.65 -10.41
N VAL A 43 2.87 -10.56 -9.18
CA VAL A 43 2.33 -11.69 -8.43
C VAL A 43 0.84 -11.49 -8.18
N ALA A 44 -0.01 -12.46 -8.56
CA ALA A 44 -1.43 -12.47 -8.26
C ALA A 44 -1.72 -13.35 -7.04
N ILE A 45 -2.43 -12.77 -6.05
CA ILE A 45 -2.93 -13.50 -4.88
C ILE A 45 -4.40 -13.80 -5.11
N VAL A 46 -4.73 -15.08 -5.30
CA VAL A 46 -6.08 -15.56 -5.60
C VAL A 46 -6.63 -16.43 -4.47
N GLY A 47 -7.95 -16.48 -4.34
CA GLY A 47 -8.62 -17.29 -3.32
C GLY A 47 -10.03 -16.77 -2.99
N PRO A 48 -10.84 -17.54 -2.25
CA PRO A 48 -12.19 -17.17 -1.87
C PRO A 48 -12.23 -15.93 -0.95
N SER A 49 -13.40 -15.35 -0.77
CA SER A 49 -13.61 -14.28 0.24
C SER A 49 -13.25 -14.83 1.63
N GLY A 50 -12.65 -13.98 2.47
CA GLY A 50 -12.23 -14.36 3.83
C GLY A 50 -10.93 -15.18 3.91
N SER A 51 -10.27 -15.54 2.79
CA SER A 51 -9.03 -16.33 2.82
C SER A 51 -7.76 -15.58 3.28
N GLY A 52 -7.87 -14.33 3.73
CA GLY A 52 -6.75 -13.57 4.26
C GLY A 52 -5.95 -12.74 3.23
N LYS A 53 -6.36 -12.68 1.95
CA LYS A 53 -5.63 -11.94 0.90
C LYS A 53 -5.37 -10.48 1.25
N SER A 54 -6.39 -9.77 1.70
CA SER A 54 -6.25 -8.36 2.10
C SER A 54 -5.36 -8.19 3.34
N THR A 55 -5.41 -9.14 4.27
CA THR A 55 -4.54 -9.17 5.44
C THR A 55 -3.09 -9.40 5.02
N LEU A 56 -2.86 -10.34 4.10
CA LEU A 56 -1.53 -10.60 3.55
C LEU A 56 -0.97 -9.33 2.87
N LEU A 57 -1.71 -8.70 1.97
CA LEU A 57 -1.28 -7.47 1.31
C LEU A 57 -0.96 -6.34 2.30
N LYS A 58 -1.80 -6.16 3.34
CA LYS A 58 -1.54 -5.17 4.39
C LYS A 58 -0.26 -5.47 5.18
N CYS A 59 0.02 -6.74 5.47
CA CYS A 59 1.26 -7.15 6.13
C CYS A 59 2.47 -6.94 5.22
N LEU A 60 2.40 -7.38 3.95
CA LEU A 60 3.47 -7.24 2.97
C LEU A 60 3.85 -5.78 2.71
N GLY A 61 2.89 -4.88 2.71
CA GLY A 61 3.14 -3.45 2.53
C GLY A 61 3.38 -2.66 3.81
N GLY A 62 3.47 -3.32 4.96
CA GLY A 62 3.72 -2.66 6.24
C GLY A 62 2.59 -1.75 6.73
N LEU A 63 1.35 -1.96 6.24
CA LEU A 63 0.15 -1.30 6.78
C LEU A 63 -0.34 -1.97 8.06
N MET A 64 0.03 -3.23 8.22
CA MET A 64 -0.35 -4.06 9.37
C MET A 64 0.87 -4.83 9.84
N LYS A 65 1.11 -4.83 11.15
CA LYS A 65 2.16 -5.65 11.73
C LYS A 65 1.65 -7.09 11.87
N PRO A 66 2.38 -8.10 11.37
CA PRO A 66 2.00 -9.49 11.58
C PRO A 66 2.11 -9.87 13.05
N SER A 67 1.34 -10.86 13.48
CA SER A 67 1.40 -11.40 14.86
C SER A 67 2.70 -12.20 15.08
N ALA A 68 3.21 -12.88 14.04
CA ALA A 68 4.50 -13.55 14.03
C ALA A 68 5.07 -13.63 12.60
N GLY A 69 6.35 -13.99 12.50
CA GLY A 69 7.09 -13.99 11.25
C GLY A 69 7.68 -12.63 10.93
N ASN A 70 8.21 -12.49 9.73
CA ASN A 70 8.83 -11.25 9.28
C ASN A 70 8.53 -10.95 7.82
N VAL A 71 8.59 -9.66 7.50
CA VAL A 71 8.52 -9.15 6.12
C VAL A 71 9.73 -8.27 5.89
N SER A 72 10.48 -8.56 4.84
CA SER A 72 11.61 -7.76 4.38
C SER A 72 11.30 -7.15 3.02
N LEU A 73 11.65 -5.88 2.86
CA LEU A 73 11.53 -5.13 1.62
C LEU A 73 12.87 -4.49 1.32
N ASP A 74 13.39 -4.73 0.12
CA ASP A 74 14.71 -4.25 -0.31
C ASP A 74 15.78 -4.56 0.76
N GLY A 75 15.83 -5.80 1.23
CA GLY A 75 16.73 -6.30 2.27
C GLY A 75 16.46 -5.79 3.69
N LYS A 76 15.50 -4.85 3.90
CA LYS A 76 15.19 -4.28 5.21
C LYS A 76 14.01 -4.98 5.86
N ASN A 77 14.20 -5.52 7.05
CA ASN A 77 13.13 -6.17 7.79
C ASN A 77 12.14 -5.13 8.36
N MET A 78 10.98 -5.00 7.72
CA MET A 78 9.94 -4.03 8.09
C MET A 78 9.30 -4.29 9.46
N THR A 79 9.28 -5.54 9.92
CA THR A 79 8.64 -5.90 11.19
C THR A 79 9.43 -5.41 12.42
N ARG A 80 10.70 -5.05 12.21
CA ARG A 80 11.61 -4.53 13.24
C ARG A 80 11.73 -3.00 13.24
N LEU A 81 11.20 -2.34 12.19
CA LEU A 81 11.30 -0.88 12.09
C LEU A 81 10.37 -0.20 13.09
N THR A 82 10.81 0.95 13.58
CA THR A 82 9.97 1.88 14.35
C THR A 82 8.93 2.57 13.48
N GLY A 83 7.93 3.19 14.09
CA GLY A 83 6.86 3.87 13.34
C GLY A 83 7.37 4.87 12.31
N GLN A 84 8.37 5.70 12.66
CA GLN A 84 8.95 6.69 11.74
C GLN A 84 9.78 6.06 10.63
N GLU A 85 10.61 5.08 10.93
CA GLU A 85 11.40 4.35 9.93
C GLU A 85 10.52 3.64 8.93
N LEU A 86 9.44 3.01 9.39
CA LEU A 86 8.46 2.33 8.54
C LEU A 86 7.73 3.32 7.62
N ILE A 87 7.35 4.49 8.13
CA ILE A 87 6.74 5.57 7.33
C ILE A 87 7.69 6.01 6.22
N LEU A 88 8.96 6.28 6.55
CA LEU A 88 9.97 6.71 5.56
C LEU A 88 10.24 5.64 4.50
N LEU A 89 10.32 4.37 4.90
CA LEU A 89 10.47 3.26 3.95
C LEU A 89 9.28 3.19 3.01
N ARG A 90 8.06 3.24 3.53
CA ARG A 90 6.83 3.20 2.73
C ARG A 90 6.73 4.38 1.76
N GLN A 91 7.05 5.59 2.20
CA GLN A 91 7.00 6.77 1.32
C GLN A 91 7.88 6.64 0.07
N LYS A 92 8.96 5.86 0.15
CA LYS A 92 9.95 5.73 -0.93
C LYS A 92 9.77 4.47 -1.77
N THR A 93 9.25 3.40 -1.17
CA THR A 93 9.40 2.05 -1.75
C THR A 93 8.07 1.33 -1.97
N VAL A 94 6.97 1.73 -1.30
CA VAL A 94 5.69 1.02 -1.38
C VAL A 94 4.58 1.98 -1.77
N SER A 95 3.75 1.55 -2.73
CA SER A 95 2.49 2.20 -3.04
C SER A 95 1.33 1.22 -2.88
N PHE A 96 0.18 1.74 -2.44
CA PHE A 96 -1.05 0.98 -2.31
C PHE A 96 -2.13 1.54 -3.21
N ILE A 97 -2.81 0.65 -3.94
CA ILE A 97 -4.08 0.94 -4.57
C ILE A 97 -5.13 0.17 -3.77
N PHE A 98 -6.02 0.91 -3.09
CA PHE A 98 -7.08 0.32 -2.29
C PHE A 98 -8.28 -0.05 -3.17
N GLN A 99 -9.07 -1.02 -2.73
CA GLN A 99 -10.28 -1.46 -3.42
C GLN A 99 -11.32 -0.33 -3.50
N GLU A 100 -11.43 0.47 -2.43
CA GLU A 100 -12.22 1.70 -2.40
C GLU A 100 -11.24 2.88 -2.50
N GLY A 101 -11.60 3.91 -3.26
CA GLY A 101 -10.69 4.97 -3.70
C GLY A 101 -9.89 5.71 -2.63
N ASN A 102 -10.24 5.58 -1.36
CA ASN A 102 -9.51 6.17 -0.21
C ASN A 102 -9.15 7.65 -0.42
N LEU A 103 -9.98 8.37 -1.17
CA LEU A 103 -9.82 9.78 -1.48
C LEU A 103 -10.39 10.64 -0.34
N LEU A 104 -9.80 11.81 -0.14
CA LEU A 104 -10.31 12.82 0.78
C LEU A 104 -11.55 13.47 0.13
N PRO A 105 -12.77 13.27 0.68
CA PRO A 105 -14.03 13.59 0.00
C PRO A 105 -14.26 15.10 -0.23
N HIS A 106 -13.60 15.92 0.57
CA HIS A 106 -13.68 17.40 0.50
C HIS A 106 -12.63 18.04 -0.38
N LEU A 107 -11.71 17.25 -0.96
CA LEU A 107 -10.70 17.72 -1.90
C LEU A 107 -11.08 17.36 -3.33
N SER A 108 -10.71 18.23 -4.29
CA SER A 108 -10.83 17.92 -5.71
C SER A 108 -9.93 16.73 -6.09
N ALA A 109 -10.16 16.12 -7.26
CA ALA A 109 -9.26 15.11 -7.81
C ALA A 109 -7.81 15.62 -7.87
N LEU A 110 -7.60 16.82 -8.37
CA LEU A 110 -6.30 17.48 -8.43
C LEU A 110 -5.64 17.61 -7.05
N ASP A 111 -6.40 18.06 -6.06
CA ASP A 111 -5.85 18.25 -4.72
C ASP A 111 -5.58 16.91 -4.02
N ASN A 112 -6.38 15.87 -4.27
CA ASN A 112 -6.12 14.51 -3.80
C ASN A 112 -4.80 13.96 -4.36
N VAL A 113 -4.56 14.09 -5.66
CA VAL A 113 -3.32 13.64 -6.33
C VAL A 113 -2.11 14.48 -5.89
N ALA A 114 -2.30 15.77 -5.60
CA ALA A 114 -1.24 16.65 -5.12
C ALA A 114 -0.82 16.42 -3.65
N GLN A 115 -1.70 15.83 -2.82
CA GLN A 115 -1.45 15.67 -1.37
C GLN A 115 -0.16 14.91 -1.03
N PRO A 116 0.13 13.74 -1.63
CA PRO A 116 1.38 13.01 -1.35
C PRO A 116 2.63 13.84 -1.63
N LEU A 117 2.63 14.65 -2.69
CA LEU A 117 3.75 15.52 -3.05
C LEU A 117 3.95 16.64 -2.02
N ARG A 118 2.84 17.18 -1.48
CA ARG A 118 2.89 18.19 -0.41
C ARG A 118 3.48 17.62 0.87
N HIS A 119 3.17 16.39 1.23
CA HIS A 119 3.80 15.70 2.35
C HIS A 119 5.31 15.49 2.16
N GLN A 120 5.76 15.38 0.92
CA GLN A 120 7.18 15.33 0.55
C GLN A 120 7.84 16.72 0.47
N LYS A 121 7.18 17.77 0.98
CA LYS A 121 7.67 19.17 0.99
C LYS A 121 7.82 19.80 -0.41
N VAL A 122 7.16 19.26 -1.43
CA VAL A 122 7.06 19.89 -2.73
C VAL A 122 6.15 21.13 -2.60
N SER A 123 6.52 22.25 -3.24
CA SER A 123 5.72 23.47 -3.18
C SER A 123 4.29 23.24 -3.70
N PRO A 124 3.27 23.93 -3.18
CA PRO A 124 1.88 23.74 -3.58
C PRO A 124 1.66 23.94 -5.09
N LYS A 125 2.34 24.90 -5.70
CA LYS A 125 2.26 25.18 -7.14
C LYS A 125 2.81 24.02 -7.96
N GLU A 126 3.97 23.51 -7.60
CA GLU A 126 4.63 22.40 -8.28
C GLU A 126 3.87 21.09 -8.08
N ALA A 127 3.36 20.83 -6.86
CA ALA A 127 2.55 19.66 -6.58
C ALA A 127 1.26 19.63 -7.46
N LYS A 128 0.58 20.77 -7.61
CA LYS A 128 -0.59 20.88 -8.49
C LYS A 128 -0.23 20.71 -9.97
N ARG A 129 0.91 21.27 -10.41
CA ARG A 129 1.36 21.11 -11.80
C ARG A 129 1.58 19.63 -12.12
N ARG A 130 2.33 18.91 -11.30
CA ARG A 130 2.59 17.47 -11.47
C ARG A 130 1.31 16.62 -11.36
N ALA A 131 0.43 16.98 -10.45
CA ALA A 131 -0.86 16.30 -10.30
C ALA A 131 -1.73 16.46 -11.57
N GLN A 132 -1.74 17.66 -12.19
CA GLN A 132 -2.46 17.86 -13.43
C GLN A 132 -1.87 17.04 -14.57
N GLU A 133 -0.55 17.02 -14.70
CA GLU A 133 0.14 16.21 -15.72
C GLU A 133 -0.21 14.74 -15.62
N LEU A 134 -0.22 14.17 -14.40
CA LEU A 134 -0.62 12.77 -14.17
C LEU A 134 -2.09 12.52 -14.54
N LEU A 135 -2.99 13.43 -14.19
CA LEU A 135 -4.40 13.32 -14.57
C LEU A 135 -4.59 13.40 -16.09
N ASP A 136 -3.81 14.23 -16.77
CA ASP A 136 -3.84 14.36 -18.24
C ASP A 136 -3.29 13.09 -18.91
N GLU A 137 -2.19 12.52 -18.40
CA GLU A 137 -1.64 11.24 -18.88
C GLU A 137 -2.64 10.08 -18.76
N LEU A 138 -3.45 10.08 -17.69
CA LEU A 138 -4.52 9.08 -17.48
C LEU A 138 -5.81 9.41 -18.26
N GLY A 139 -5.87 10.51 -19.01
CA GLY A 139 -7.03 10.92 -19.80
C GLY A 139 -8.18 11.52 -18.98
N ILE A 140 -7.96 11.79 -17.69
CA ILE A 140 -8.98 12.35 -16.78
C ILE A 140 -8.67 13.78 -16.31
N GLY A 141 -7.77 14.49 -16.98
CA GLY A 141 -7.43 15.87 -16.65
C GLY A 141 -8.63 16.83 -16.65
N HIS A 142 -9.63 16.58 -17.48
CA HIS A 142 -10.89 17.33 -17.50
C HIS A 142 -11.70 17.18 -16.19
N ARG A 143 -11.43 16.14 -15.38
CA ARG A 143 -12.05 15.86 -14.08
C ARG A 143 -11.28 16.45 -12.89
N ALA A 144 -10.16 17.14 -13.14
CA ALA A 144 -9.26 17.66 -12.09
C ALA A 144 -9.95 18.47 -10.99
N LYS A 145 -11.00 19.22 -11.32
CA LYS A 145 -11.79 20.02 -10.37
C LYS A 145 -12.95 19.25 -9.73
N GLY A 146 -13.23 18.03 -10.18
CA GLY A 146 -14.31 17.19 -9.64
C GLY A 146 -14.02 16.73 -8.22
N LEU A 147 -15.07 16.61 -7.42
CA LEU A 147 -14.99 15.95 -6.11
C LEU A 147 -15.11 14.42 -6.27
N PRO A 148 -14.56 13.62 -5.35
CA PRO A 148 -14.65 12.17 -5.40
C PRO A 148 -16.07 11.63 -5.61
N SER A 149 -17.07 12.26 -5.01
CA SER A 149 -18.49 11.88 -5.15
C SER A 149 -19.06 12.06 -6.56
N THR A 150 -18.39 12.82 -7.42
CA THR A 150 -18.79 13.07 -8.81
C THR A 150 -18.01 12.26 -9.84
N LEU A 151 -17.04 11.47 -9.37
CA LEU A 151 -16.22 10.61 -10.21
C LEU A 151 -16.82 9.20 -10.28
N SER A 152 -16.65 8.53 -11.41
CA SER A 152 -16.98 7.12 -11.53
C SER A 152 -15.96 6.24 -10.82
N GLY A 153 -16.27 4.97 -10.57
CA GLY A 153 -15.32 4.03 -9.95
C GLY A 153 -14.05 3.81 -10.76
N GLY A 154 -14.11 4.00 -12.07
CA GLY A 154 -12.93 3.91 -12.96
C GLY A 154 -12.07 5.18 -12.98
N GLU A 155 -12.67 6.35 -12.73
CA GLU A 155 -11.97 7.62 -12.58
C GLU A 155 -11.31 7.75 -11.22
#